data_501005edd23dc3693bb62335d7246e3f
#
_entry.id   501005edd23dc3693bb62335d7246e3f
#
_cell.length_a   1.000
_cell.length_b   1.000
_cell.length_c   1.000
_cell.angle_alpha   90.00
_cell.angle_beta   90.00
_cell.angle_gamma   90.00
#
_symmetry.space_group_name_H-M   'P 1'
#
loop_
_entity.id
_entity.type
_entity.pdbx_description
1 polymer ?
#
loop_
_entity_poly.entity_id
_entity_poly.type
_entity_poly.pdbx_seq_one_letter_code
_entity_poly.pdbx_strand_id
1 'polypeptide(L)'
;MKKDLNQKLINLIEYYSLNNINLILSDKPVKRNINHVSNFNDKTKKQKLDRLKNDIRLIKNCDLKKNATNLVFADGNIHSKIMIIGEGPGAQEDVEGKPFVGRAGKLLDKMLEAIKLDRTKVYISNVVNYRPPANRKPTDEEIEKYFPYLVNHIEIISPKILLLLGSTALNAIIGNEVVISKARGKWLNQEIGKAKPWVIASFHPAFLMRQPDQKKLAWIDLKMIRDKAKILKI
;
A
#
# COMPACT_ATOMS: atom_id res chain seq x y z
N MET A 1 -8.11 49.13 18.45
CA MET A 1 -8.48 47.75 18.80
C MET A 1 -9.56 47.12 17.88
N LYS A 2 -10.78 47.71 17.69
CA LYS A 2 -11.81 47.07 16.83
C LYS A 2 -11.44 46.94 15.32
N LYS A 3 -10.69 47.91 14.75
CA LYS A 3 -10.25 47.87 13.34
C LYS A 3 -9.23 46.74 13.07
N ASP A 4 -8.36 46.48 14.02
CA ASP A 4 -7.31 45.45 13.89
C ASP A 4 -7.91 44.02 13.97
N LEU A 5 -8.94 43.83 14.79
CA LEU A 5 -9.64 42.58 14.93
C LEU A 5 -10.41 42.20 13.62
N ASN A 6 -11.07 43.17 13.00
CA ASN A 6 -11.79 42.98 11.75
C ASN A 6 -10.83 42.60 10.60
N GLN A 7 -9.66 43.25 10.52
CA GLN A 7 -8.67 42.91 9.48
C GLN A 7 -8.11 41.51 9.66
N LYS A 8 -7.85 41.09 10.90
CA LYS A 8 -7.42 39.70 11.20
C LYS A 8 -8.48 38.65 10.81
N LEU A 9 -9.76 39.00 11.03
CA LEU A 9 -10.88 38.14 10.66
C LEU A 9 -11.01 37.98 9.13
N ILE A 10 -10.86 39.09 8.40
CA ILE A 10 -10.89 39.10 6.92
C ILE A 10 -9.74 38.24 6.38
N ASN A 11 -8.52 38.44 6.86
CA ASN A 11 -7.37 37.65 6.43
C ASN A 11 -7.53 36.15 6.74
N LEU A 12 -8.19 35.81 7.85
CA LEU A 12 -8.48 34.43 8.22
C LEU A 12 -9.52 33.79 7.26
N ILE A 13 -10.57 34.52 6.89
CA ILE A 13 -11.60 34.08 5.96
C ILE A 13 -10.99 33.89 4.57
N GLU A 14 -10.15 34.82 4.11
CA GLU A 14 -9.44 34.71 2.83
C GLU A 14 -8.50 33.49 2.81
N TYR A 15 -7.76 33.25 3.92
CA TYR A 15 -6.90 32.07 4.05
C TYR A 15 -7.69 30.75 3.92
N TYR A 16 -8.85 30.64 4.58
CA TYR A 16 -9.71 29.46 4.47
C TYR A 16 -10.34 29.32 3.09
N SER A 17 -10.73 30.43 2.44
CA SER A 17 -11.26 30.43 1.07
C SER A 17 -10.21 29.97 0.05
N LEU A 18 -8.96 30.41 0.15
CA LEU A 18 -7.85 30.00 -0.69
C LEU A 18 -7.52 28.51 -0.56
N ASN A 19 -7.81 27.92 0.61
CA ASN A 19 -7.62 26.48 0.86
C ASN A 19 -8.88 25.63 0.59
N ASN A 20 -9.90 26.19 -0.10
CA ASN A 20 -11.20 25.53 -0.39
C ASN A 20 -11.92 25.01 0.88
N ILE A 21 -11.72 25.64 2.03
CA ILE A 21 -12.40 25.32 3.27
C ILE A 21 -13.60 26.26 3.41
N ASN A 22 -14.76 25.83 2.92
CA ASN A 22 -16.00 26.58 3.05
C ASN A 22 -16.59 26.41 4.45
N LEU A 23 -16.25 27.33 5.36
CA LEU A 23 -16.89 27.45 6.67
C LEU A 23 -18.10 28.37 6.56
N ILE A 24 -19.29 27.83 6.76
CA ILE A 24 -20.51 28.64 6.96
C ILE A 24 -20.54 29.00 8.45
N LEU A 25 -20.20 30.25 8.75
CA LEU A 25 -20.36 30.80 10.09
C LEU A 25 -21.82 31.27 10.26
N SER A 26 -22.51 30.73 11.23
CA SER A 26 -23.87 31.13 11.61
C SER A 26 -23.84 31.90 12.92
N ASP A 27 -24.57 33.00 13.00
CA ASP A 27 -24.71 33.83 14.21
C ASP A 27 -25.45 33.13 15.36
N LYS A 28 -26.04 31.99 15.08
CA LYS A 28 -26.70 31.15 16.10
C LYS A 28 -25.93 29.85 16.26
N PRO A 29 -25.64 29.40 17.50
CA PRO A 29 -25.02 28.13 17.73
C PRO A 29 -25.94 27.02 17.21
N VAL A 30 -25.51 26.34 16.14
CA VAL A 30 -26.19 25.15 15.64
C VAL A 30 -25.97 24.05 16.67
N LYS A 31 -27.00 23.62 17.38
CA LYS A 31 -26.98 22.38 18.14
C LYS A 31 -26.74 21.24 17.18
N ARG A 32 -25.48 20.92 16.95
CA ARG A 32 -25.11 19.69 16.24
C ARG A 32 -25.55 18.54 17.12
N ASN A 33 -26.50 17.77 16.65
CA ASN A 33 -26.90 16.54 17.31
C ASN A 33 -25.68 15.61 17.32
N ILE A 34 -25.01 15.52 18.47
CA ILE A 34 -23.77 14.75 18.67
C ILE A 34 -23.99 13.26 18.35
N ASN A 35 -25.24 12.82 18.22
CA ASN A 35 -25.59 11.44 17.89
C ASN A 35 -25.25 11.02 16.45
N HIS A 36 -24.83 11.96 15.55
CA HIS A 36 -24.36 11.61 14.21
C HIS A 36 -22.84 11.64 14.04
N VAL A 37 -22.08 12.08 15.04
CA VAL A 37 -20.60 12.11 14.98
C VAL A 37 -19.99 10.77 15.45
N SER A 38 -20.75 9.91 16.12
CA SER A 38 -20.28 8.62 16.62
C SER A 38 -20.08 7.54 15.54
N ASN A 39 -20.53 7.75 14.30
CA ASN A 39 -20.44 6.72 13.25
C ASN A 39 -19.31 6.95 12.21
N PHE A 40 -18.49 7.99 12.35
CA PHE A 40 -17.38 8.21 11.40
C PHE A 40 -16.09 7.44 11.74
N ASN A 41 -15.97 6.92 12.97
CA ASN A 41 -14.75 6.26 13.42
C ASN A 41 -14.80 4.72 13.39
N ASP A 42 -15.94 4.10 13.06
CA ASP A 42 -16.09 2.64 13.16
C ASP A 42 -16.45 1.95 11.85
N LYS A 43 -15.87 2.44 10.74
CA LYS A 43 -15.91 1.64 9.51
C LYS A 43 -15.05 0.41 9.72
N THR A 44 -15.64 -0.78 9.54
CA THR A 44 -14.89 -2.04 9.59
C THR A 44 -13.70 -1.97 8.62
N LYS A 45 -12.64 -2.72 8.90
CA LYS A 45 -11.45 -2.80 8.00
C LYS A 45 -11.88 -3.10 6.56
N LYS A 46 -12.87 -3.97 6.38
CA LYS A 46 -13.43 -4.30 5.07
C LYS A 46 -14.01 -3.08 4.37
N GLN A 47 -14.84 -2.28 5.05
CA GLN A 47 -15.43 -1.07 4.47
C GLN A 47 -14.37 -0.02 4.06
N LYS A 48 -13.29 0.11 4.86
CA LYS A 48 -12.16 0.99 4.51
C LYS A 48 -11.44 0.51 3.25
N LEU A 49 -11.22 -0.80 3.12
CA LEU A 49 -10.62 -1.41 1.92
C LEU A 49 -11.53 -1.28 0.70
N ASP A 50 -12.84 -1.49 0.84
CA ASP A 50 -13.80 -1.32 -0.25
C ASP A 50 -13.83 0.14 -0.75
N ARG A 51 -13.76 1.11 0.18
CA ARG A 51 -13.62 2.53 -0.17
C ARG A 51 -12.33 2.79 -0.92
N LEU A 52 -11.19 2.35 -0.39
CA LEU A 52 -9.90 2.51 -1.05
C LEU A 52 -9.88 1.89 -2.45
N LYS A 53 -10.47 0.70 -2.61
CA LYS A 53 -10.62 0.04 -3.91
C LYS A 53 -11.42 0.90 -4.90
N ASN A 54 -12.48 1.54 -4.44
CA ASN A 54 -13.28 2.45 -5.25
C ASN A 54 -12.51 3.74 -5.58
N ASP A 55 -11.77 4.31 -4.63
CA ASP A 55 -10.93 5.49 -4.86
C ASP A 55 -9.87 5.21 -5.95
N ILE A 56 -9.23 4.03 -5.93
CA ILE A 56 -8.30 3.59 -6.99
C ILE A 56 -9.03 3.43 -8.34
N ARG A 57 -10.26 2.92 -8.37
CA ARG A 57 -11.06 2.85 -9.61
C ARG A 57 -11.37 4.23 -10.19
N LEU A 58 -11.49 5.23 -9.35
CA LEU A 58 -11.82 6.61 -9.72
C LEU A 58 -10.60 7.47 -10.02
N ILE A 59 -9.37 6.94 -9.95
CA ILE A 59 -8.14 7.68 -10.31
C ILE A 59 -8.31 8.27 -11.72
N LYS A 60 -8.14 9.59 -11.81
CA LYS A 60 -8.16 10.33 -13.08
C LYS A 60 -6.79 10.34 -13.73
N ASN A 61 -6.76 10.50 -15.05
CA ASN A 61 -5.50 10.59 -15.84
C ASN A 61 -4.52 9.44 -15.54
N CYS A 62 -5.03 8.22 -15.48
CA CYS A 62 -4.25 7.02 -15.20
C CYS A 62 -4.14 6.18 -16.48
N ASP A 63 -2.98 6.23 -17.13
CA ASP A 63 -2.75 5.50 -18.38
C ASP A 63 -2.70 3.99 -18.17
N LEU A 64 -2.24 3.52 -17.01
CA LEU A 64 -2.30 2.09 -16.66
C LEU A 64 -3.73 1.56 -16.70
N LYS A 65 -4.71 2.34 -16.22
CA LYS A 65 -6.11 1.96 -16.21
C LYS A 65 -6.70 1.84 -17.63
N LYS A 66 -6.25 2.67 -18.56
CA LYS A 66 -6.74 2.64 -19.96
C LYS A 66 -6.37 1.34 -20.68
N ASN A 67 -5.25 0.74 -20.31
CA ASN A 67 -4.68 -0.42 -20.99
C ASN A 67 -4.88 -1.74 -20.25
N ALA A 68 -5.40 -1.73 -19.04
CA ALA A 68 -5.64 -2.90 -18.22
C ALA A 68 -7.09 -3.39 -18.33
N THR A 69 -7.28 -4.70 -18.20
CA THR A 69 -8.61 -5.33 -18.19
C THR A 69 -9.26 -5.20 -16.82
N ASN A 70 -8.54 -5.46 -15.76
CA ASN A 70 -9.06 -5.49 -14.40
C ASN A 70 -8.22 -4.67 -13.41
N LEU A 71 -8.90 -4.17 -12.37
CA LEU A 71 -8.23 -3.72 -11.16
C LEU A 71 -7.77 -4.92 -10.34
N VAL A 72 -6.47 -5.07 -10.16
CA VAL A 72 -5.85 -6.07 -9.30
C VAL A 72 -5.57 -5.44 -7.94
N PHE A 73 -6.54 -5.54 -7.02
CA PHE A 73 -6.46 -4.81 -5.75
C PHE A 73 -5.60 -5.51 -4.72
N ALA A 74 -6.05 -6.67 -4.25
CA ALA A 74 -5.35 -7.47 -3.25
C ALA A 74 -5.92 -8.89 -3.18
N ASP A 75 -5.19 -9.78 -2.48
CA ASP A 75 -5.62 -11.13 -2.13
C ASP A 75 -5.12 -11.51 -0.72
N GLY A 76 -5.76 -12.49 -0.10
CA GLY A 76 -5.38 -12.98 1.22
C GLY A 76 -6.24 -12.43 2.37
N ASN A 77 -5.70 -12.51 3.59
CA ASN A 77 -6.43 -12.23 4.82
C ASN A 77 -6.28 -10.75 5.23
N ILE A 78 -7.37 -10.00 5.23
CA ILE A 78 -7.41 -8.59 5.64
C ILE A 78 -6.99 -8.36 7.11
N HIS A 79 -7.02 -9.38 7.95
CA HIS A 79 -6.59 -9.33 9.35
C HIS A 79 -5.15 -9.81 9.55
N SER A 80 -4.47 -10.19 8.46
CA SER A 80 -3.07 -10.64 8.53
C SER A 80 -2.17 -9.57 9.15
N LYS A 81 -1.18 -10.05 9.89
CA LYS A 81 -0.09 -9.23 10.42
C LYS A 81 1.14 -9.19 9.50
N ILE A 82 1.09 -9.92 8.39
CA ILE A 82 2.14 -9.93 7.37
C ILE A 82 1.53 -9.44 6.07
N MET A 83 2.07 -8.35 5.53
CA MET A 83 1.68 -7.80 4.23
C MET A 83 2.84 -7.92 3.25
N ILE A 84 2.51 -8.27 2.02
CA ILE A 84 3.46 -8.45 0.92
C ILE A 84 3.10 -7.47 -0.18
N ILE A 85 4.08 -6.69 -0.64
CA ILE A 85 3.91 -5.73 -1.73
C ILE A 85 4.86 -6.12 -2.87
N GLY A 86 4.27 -6.36 -4.04
CA GLY A 86 4.98 -6.53 -5.31
C GLY A 86 5.02 -5.25 -6.14
N GLU A 87 5.49 -5.37 -7.38
CA GLU A 87 5.61 -4.25 -8.33
C GLU A 87 4.25 -3.87 -8.92
N GLY A 88 3.63 -4.76 -9.65
CA GLY A 88 2.39 -4.54 -10.38
C GLY A 88 1.86 -5.83 -11.00
N PRO A 89 0.62 -5.81 -11.55
CA PRO A 89 0.02 -6.99 -12.17
C PRO A 89 0.73 -7.37 -13.47
N GLY A 90 0.88 -8.67 -13.69
CA GLY A 90 1.20 -9.27 -14.99
C GLY A 90 -0.07 -9.61 -15.78
N ALA A 91 0.11 -10.29 -16.92
CA ALA A 91 -1.01 -10.64 -17.82
C ALA A 91 -2.05 -11.53 -17.14
N GLN A 92 -1.61 -12.55 -16.39
CA GLN A 92 -2.51 -13.47 -15.72
C GLN A 92 -3.29 -12.76 -14.60
N GLU A 93 -2.61 -11.93 -13.83
CA GLU A 93 -3.20 -11.12 -12.76
C GLU A 93 -4.24 -10.15 -13.30
N ASP A 94 -4.00 -9.55 -14.45
CA ASP A 94 -4.92 -8.63 -15.12
C ASP A 94 -6.19 -9.35 -15.59
N VAL A 95 -6.08 -10.61 -16.05
CA VAL A 95 -7.25 -11.42 -16.43
C VAL A 95 -8.05 -11.86 -15.21
N GLU A 96 -7.39 -12.32 -14.15
CA GLU A 96 -8.07 -12.89 -12.97
C GLU A 96 -8.48 -11.82 -11.92
N GLY A 97 -7.93 -10.60 -12.02
CA GLY A 97 -8.18 -9.52 -11.03
C GLY A 97 -7.56 -9.80 -9.66
N LYS A 98 -6.60 -10.73 -9.55
CA LYS A 98 -5.92 -11.10 -8.31
C LYS A 98 -4.41 -11.00 -8.44
N PRO A 99 -3.68 -10.53 -7.39
CA PRO A 99 -2.22 -10.42 -7.43
C PRO A 99 -1.55 -11.79 -7.34
N PHE A 100 -0.42 -11.93 -8.01
CA PHE A 100 0.46 -13.11 -7.92
C PHE A 100 -0.24 -14.45 -8.25
N VAL A 101 -1.00 -14.52 -9.33
CA VAL A 101 -1.63 -15.77 -9.80
C VAL A 101 -0.86 -16.44 -10.92
N GLY A 102 0.00 -15.71 -11.64
CA GLY A 102 0.83 -16.24 -12.70
C GLY A 102 2.03 -17.06 -12.19
N ARG A 103 2.98 -17.34 -13.08
CA ARG A 103 4.18 -18.17 -12.77
C ARG A 103 4.99 -17.63 -11.58
N ALA A 104 5.15 -16.31 -11.49
CA ALA A 104 5.84 -15.66 -10.36
C ALA A 104 5.06 -15.83 -9.05
N GLY A 105 3.73 -15.77 -9.11
CA GLY A 105 2.84 -16.00 -7.97
C GLY A 105 2.91 -17.44 -7.46
N LYS A 106 2.91 -18.43 -8.36
CA LYS A 106 3.10 -19.83 -7.98
C LYS A 106 4.44 -20.07 -7.27
N LEU A 107 5.48 -19.34 -7.66
CA LEU A 107 6.75 -19.40 -6.93
C LEU A 107 6.63 -18.73 -5.54
N LEU A 108 5.93 -17.58 -5.44
CA LEU A 108 5.66 -16.95 -4.16
C LEU A 108 4.91 -17.88 -3.21
N ASP A 109 3.89 -18.60 -3.70
CA ASP A 109 3.14 -19.56 -2.88
C ASP A 109 4.07 -20.65 -2.32
N LYS A 110 4.96 -21.21 -3.14
CA LYS A 110 5.97 -22.19 -2.68
C LYS A 110 6.97 -21.59 -1.68
N MET A 111 7.37 -20.31 -1.87
CA MET A 111 8.24 -19.60 -0.93
C MET A 111 7.55 -19.40 0.43
N LEU A 112 6.27 -19.08 0.44
CA LEU A 112 5.49 -18.95 1.67
C LEU A 112 5.30 -20.30 2.36
N GLU A 113 4.94 -21.32 1.61
CA GLU A 113 4.77 -22.70 2.12
C GLU A 113 6.04 -23.21 2.82
N ALA A 114 7.23 -22.92 2.27
CA ALA A 114 8.51 -23.31 2.85
C ALA A 114 8.76 -22.71 4.26
N ILE A 115 8.06 -21.62 4.62
CA ILE A 115 8.08 -21.02 5.96
C ILE A 115 6.77 -21.21 6.73
N LYS A 116 5.92 -22.17 6.30
CA LYS A 116 4.62 -22.52 6.89
C LYS A 116 3.59 -21.39 6.86
N LEU A 117 3.69 -20.54 5.86
CA LEU A 117 2.69 -19.52 5.51
C LEU A 117 1.95 -19.91 4.23
N ASP A 118 0.78 -19.34 4.05
CA ASP A 118 -0.05 -19.44 2.85
C ASP A 118 -0.87 -18.15 2.70
N ARG A 119 -1.67 -18.06 1.63
CA ARG A 119 -2.48 -16.85 1.35
C ARG A 119 -3.51 -16.54 2.43
N THR A 120 -3.92 -17.51 3.25
CA THR A 120 -4.85 -17.27 4.37
C THR A 120 -4.18 -16.58 5.56
N LYS A 121 -2.85 -16.63 5.63
CA LYS A 121 -2.02 -16.07 6.71
C LYS A 121 -1.32 -14.77 6.33
N VAL A 122 -1.34 -14.38 5.06
CA VAL A 122 -0.73 -13.15 4.56
C VAL A 122 -1.75 -12.28 3.84
N TYR A 123 -1.41 -11.01 3.59
CA TYR A 123 -2.15 -10.10 2.73
C TYR A 123 -1.24 -9.61 1.61
N ILE A 124 -1.65 -9.72 0.36
CA ILE A 124 -0.80 -9.50 -0.81
C ILE A 124 -1.40 -8.39 -1.68
N SER A 125 -0.58 -7.41 -2.06
CA SER A 125 -0.93 -6.36 -3.01
C SER A 125 0.29 -5.94 -3.83
N ASN A 126 0.16 -4.88 -4.62
CA ASN A 126 1.24 -4.31 -5.44
C ASN A 126 1.34 -2.79 -5.25
N VAL A 127 2.44 -2.20 -5.70
CA VAL A 127 2.65 -0.74 -5.75
C VAL A 127 1.61 -0.10 -6.67
N VAL A 128 1.42 -0.66 -7.88
CA VAL A 128 0.38 -0.24 -8.82
C VAL A 128 -0.66 -1.34 -8.98
N ASN A 129 -1.93 -0.95 -9.16
CA ASN A 129 -3.04 -1.90 -9.17
C ASN A 129 -3.59 -2.20 -10.58
N TYR A 130 -3.10 -1.56 -11.61
CA TYR A 130 -3.40 -1.85 -13.00
C TYR A 130 -2.13 -2.27 -13.75
N ARG A 131 -2.29 -3.20 -14.68
CA ARG A 131 -1.19 -3.78 -15.44
C ARG A 131 -0.52 -2.74 -16.34
N PRO A 132 0.80 -2.53 -16.25
CA PRO A 132 1.54 -1.72 -17.22
C PRO A 132 1.55 -2.38 -18.62
N PRO A 133 1.47 -1.59 -19.69
CA PRO A 133 1.55 -2.11 -21.07
C PRO A 133 2.78 -2.99 -21.27
N ALA A 134 2.61 -4.12 -21.98
CA ALA A 134 3.67 -5.11 -22.24
C ALA A 134 4.42 -5.62 -20.98
N ASN A 135 3.82 -5.54 -19.81
CA ASN A 135 4.42 -5.87 -18.50
C ASN A 135 5.72 -5.08 -18.23
N ARG A 136 5.86 -3.86 -18.75
CA ARG A 136 6.98 -2.99 -18.39
C ARG A 136 6.95 -2.63 -16.91
N LYS A 137 8.05 -2.13 -16.39
CA LYS A 137 8.03 -1.50 -15.06
C LYS A 137 7.13 -0.26 -15.07
N PRO A 138 6.43 0.03 -13.97
CA PRO A 138 5.76 1.32 -13.78
C PRO A 138 6.80 2.46 -13.85
N THR A 139 6.39 3.60 -14.39
CA THR A 139 7.21 4.82 -14.35
C THR A 139 7.18 5.46 -12.97
N ASP A 140 8.10 6.38 -12.69
CA ASP A 140 8.12 7.07 -11.41
C ASP A 140 6.84 7.91 -11.20
N GLU A 141 6.32 8.56 -12.26
CA GLU A 141 5.05 9.30 -12.19
C GLU A 141 3.86 8.37 -11.91
N GLU A 142 3.89 7.15 -12.47
CA GLU A 142 2.85 6.15 -12.17
C GLU A 142 2.94 5.70 -10.71
N ILE A 143 4.15 5.46 -10.19
CA ILE A 143 4.37 5.09 -8.79
C ILE A 143 3.93 6.22 -7.86
N GLU A 144 4.33 7.47 -8.12
CA GLU A 144 3.93 8.64 -7.34
C GLU A 144 2.41 8.81 -7.30
N LYS A 145 1.72 8.59 -8.41
CA LYS A 145 0.26 8.65 -8.48
C LYS A 145 -0.43 7.61 -7.59
N TYR A 146 0.16 6.40 -7.47
CA TYR A 146 -0.37 5.32 -6.64
C TYR A 146 0.09 5.39 -5.18
N PHE A 147 1.17 6.10 -4.89
CA PHE A 147 1.80 6.13 -3.58
C PHE A 147 0.84 6.52 -2.43
N PRO A 148 -0.02 7.56 -2.54
CA PRO A 148 -0.97 7.88 -1.48
C PRO A 148 -1.96 6.73 -1.18
N TYR A 149 -2.37 5.99 -2.21
CA TYR A 149 -3.26 4.82 -2.05
C TYR A 149 -2.52 3.64 -1.43
N LEU A 150 -1.25 3.43 -1.78
CA LEU A 150 -0.40 2.40 -1.19
C LEU A 150 -0.18 2.67 0.31
N VAL A 151 0.12 3.91 0.69
CA VAL A 151 0.26 4.31 2.10
C VAL A 151 -1.04 4.05 2.87
N ASN A 152 -2.19 4.51 2.34
CA ASN A 152 -3.49 4.26 2.96
C ASN A 152 -3.81 2.76 3.06
N HIS A 153 -3.43 1.97 2.05
CA HIS A 153 -3.61 0.52 2.06
C HIS A 153 -2.83 -0.14 3.22
N ILE A 154 -1.56 0.25 3.38
CA ILE A 154 -0.71 -0.24 4.47
C ILE A 154 -1.26 0.20 5.84
N GLU A 155 -1.74 1.44 5.96
CA GLU A 155 -2.37 1.93 7.19
C GLU A 155 -3.63 1.12 7.57
N ILE A 156 -4.50 0.84 6.59
CA ILE A 156 -5.73 0.07 6.83
C ILE A 156 -5.39 -1.36 7.29
N ILE A 157 -4.45 -2.04 6.62
CA ILE A 157 -4.02 -3.39 6.99
C ILE A 157 -3.27 -3.36 8.32
N SER A 158 -2.46 -2.33 8.56
CA SER A 158 -1.65 -2.18 9.78
C SER A 158 -0.84 -3.43 10.12
N PRO A 159 0.03 -3.89 9.19
CA PRO A 159 0.80 -5.10 9.38
C PRO A 159 1.88 -4.91 10.45
N LYS A 160 2.33 -6.01 11.06
CA LYS A 160 3.53 -6.04 11.91
C LYS A 160 4.80 -6.27 11.09
N ILE A 161 4.67 -7.01 9.98
CA ILE A 161 5.75 -7.27 9.04
C ILE A 161 5.29 -6.85 7.63
N LEU A 162 6.13 -6.09 6.94
CA LEU A 162 5.94 -5.70 5.56
C LEU A 162 7.08 -6.26 4.71
N LEU A 163 6.75 -7.19 3.80
CA LEU A 163 7.68 -7.74 2.83
C LEU A 163 7.57 -7.01 1.50
N LEU A 164 8.67 -6.41 1.05
CA LEU A 164 8.79 -5.73 -0.24
C LEU A 164 9.48 -6.65 -1.24
N LEU A 165 8.79 -7.02 -2.31
CA LEU A 165 9.31 -7.93 -3.33
C LEU A 165 9.82 -7.16 -4.55
N GLY A 166 11.15 -7.08 -4.65
CA GLY A 166 11.84 -6.44 -5.77
C GLY A 166 12.15 -4.96 -5.58
N SER A 167 12.88 -4.38 -6.53
CA SER A 167 13.35 -3.00 -6.47
C SER A 167 12.22 -1.97 -6.50
N THR A 168 11.20 -2.19 -7.32
CA THR A 168 10.07 -1.24 -7.44
C THR A 168 9.33 -1.07 -6.12
N ALA A 169 9.02 -2.17 -5.42
CA ALA A 169 8.37 -2.11 -4.12
C ALA A 169 9.28 -1.48 -3.05
N LEU A 170 10.59 -1.80 -3.09
CA LEU A 170 11.58 -1.22 -2.20
C LEU A 170 11.67 0.30 -2.40
N ASN A 171 11.83 0.75 -3.64
CA ASN A 171 12.03 2.15 -3.97
C ASN A 171 10.78 2.98 -3.68
N ALA A 172 9.59 2.45 -3.93
CA ALA A 172 8.35 3.12 -3.63
C ALA A 172 8.18 3.42 -2.11
N ILE A 173 8.73 2.60 -1.23
CA ILE A 173 8.55 2.75 0.23
C ILE A 173 9.78 3.38 0.91
N ILE A 174 10.99 3.05 0.47
CA ILE A 174 12.23 3.45 1.14
C ILE A 174 12.94 4.59 0.40
N GLY A 175 12.75 4.69 -0.93
CA GLY A 175 13.38 5.69 -1.79
C GLY A 175 14.25 5.10 -2.88
N ASN A 176 14.43 5.87 -3.95
CA ASN A 176 15.05 5.43 -5.21
C ASN A 176 16.56 5.15 -5.13
N GLU A 177 17.24 5.63 -4.09
CA GLU A 177 18.69 5.43 -3.95
C GLU A 177 19.05 4.06 -3.38
N VAL A 178 18.04 3.25 -2.97
CA VAL A 178 18.28 2.00 -2.26
C VAL A 178 18.33 0.81 -3.21
N VAL A 179 19.51 0.20 -3.34
CA VAL A 179 19.70 -0.97 -4.21
C VAL A 179 19.27 -2.25 -3.49
N ILE A 180 18.40 -3.03 -4.16
CA ILE A 180 17.79 -4.26 -3.59
C ILE A 180 18.83 -5.27 -3.10
N SER A 181 19.96 -5.47 -3.81
CA SER A 181 21.00 -6.41 -3.40
C SER A 181 21.72 -6.02 -2.10
N LYS A 182 21.71 -4.73 -1.74
CA LYS A 182 22.28 -4.20 -0.49
C LYS A 182 21.26 -4.11 0.65
N ALA A 183 19.99 -3.89 0.31
CA ALA A 183 18.90 -3.70 1.27
C ALA A 183 18.25 -5.02 1.71
N ARG A 184 18.21 -6.05 0.81
CA ARG A 184 17.61 -7.34 1.14
C ARG A 184 18.28 -7.99 2.36
N GLY A 185 17.53 -8.80 3.07
CA GLY A 185 18.04 -9.52 4.23
C GLY A 185 18.40 -8.61 5.42
N LYS A 186 17.85 -7.41 5.47
CA LYS A 186 17.97 -6.50 6.62
C LYS A 186 16.61 -6.01 7.03
N TRP A 187 16.40 -5.90 8.35
CA TRP A 187 15.22 -5.25 8.88
C TRP A 187 15.38 -3.73 8.80
N LEU A 188 14.39 -3.08 8.22
CA LEU A 188 14.31 -1.62 8.13
C LEU A 188 13.20 -1.15 9.07
N ASN A 189 13.45 -0.08 9.79
CA ASN A 189 12.44 0.56 10.61
C ASN A 189 11.93 1.79 9.86
N GLN A 190 10.71 1.68 9.34
CA GLN A 190 10.12 2.72 8.49
C GLN A 190 8.71 3.04 8.97
N GLU A 191 8.45 4.33 9.15
CA GLU A 191 7.09 4.82 9.33
C GLU A 191 6.44 5.02 7.95
N ILE A 192 5.26 4.43 7.75
CA ILE A 192 4.50 4.50 6.51
C ILE A 192 3.11 5.02 6.88
N GLY A 193 2.88 6.31 6.69
CA GLY A 193 1.73 6.97 7.27
C GLY A 193 1.69 6.76 8.79
N LYS A 194 0.61 6.20 9.31
CA LYS A 194 0.46 5.87 10.74
C LYS A 194 0.95 4.47 11.11
N ALA A 195 1.34 3.67 10.13
CA ALA A 195 1.81 2.29 10.36
C ALA A 195 3.32 2.28 10.62
N LYS A 196 3.76 1.39 11.51
CA LYS A 196 5.17 1.19 11.87
C LYS A 196 5.52 -0.31 11.79
N PRO A 197 5.52 -0.91 10.60
CA PRO A 197 5.88 -2.31 10.43
C PRO A 197 7.39 -2.54 10.52
N TRP A 198 7.79 -3.75 10.85
CA TRP A 198 9.11 -4.26 10.50
C TRP A 198 9.15 -4.51 9.00
N VAL A 199 9.96 -3.74 8.28
CA VAL A 199 10.08 -3.82 6.83
C VAL A 199 11.28 -4.67 6.46
N ILE A 200 11.11 -5.59 5.51
CA ILE A 200 12.19 -6.37 4.91
C ILE A 200 11.99 -6.43 3.40
N ALA A 201 13.08 -6.28 2.65
CA ALA A 201 13.08 -6.46 1.21
C ALA A 201 13.64 -7.83 0.83
N SER A 202 13.12 -8.42 -0.25
CA SER A 202 13.65 -9.61 -0.88
C SER A 202 13.55 -9.54 -2.39
N PHE A 203 14.20 -10.45 -3.10
CA PHE A 203 14.09 -10.52 -4.55
C PHE A 203 12.67 -10.88 -5.00
N HIS A 204 12.22 -10.24 -6.08
CA HIS A 204 10.94 -10.56 -6.69
C HIS A 204 10.95 -11.99 -7.26
N PRO A 205 9.86 -12.78 -7.11
CA PRO A 205 9.81 -14.16 -7.63
C PRO A 205 10.11 -14.26 -9.12
N ALA A 206 9.69 -13.30 -9.94
CA ALA A 206 10.02 -13.27 -11.37
C ALA A 206 11.53 -13.14 -11.63
N PHE A 207 12.27 -12.41 -10.79
CA PHE A 207 13.71 -12.35 -10.84
C PHE A 207 14.34 -13.69 -10.47
N LEU A 208 13.85 -14.37 -9.43
CA LEU A 208 14.34 -15.68 -8.98
C LEU A 208 14.09 -16.79 -10.00
N MET A 209 13.14 -16.63 -10.91
CA MET A 209 12.92 -17.53 -12.03
C MET A 209 13.99 -17.37 -13.12
N ARG A 210 14.45 -16.13 -13.34
CA ARG A 210 15.51 -15.82 -14.32
C ARG A 210 16.91 -16.07 -13.74
N GLN A 211 17.07 -15.94 -12.42
CA GLN A 211 18.34 -16.09 -11.70
C GLN A 211 18.15 -17.10 -10.55
N PRO A 212 18.08 -18.42 -10.84
CA PRO A 212 17.76 -19.45 -9.82
C PRO A 212 18.75 -19.50 -8.65
N ASP A 213 20.02 -19.18 -8.88
CA ASP A 213 21.06 -19.17 -7.84
C ASP A 213 20.78 -18.17 -6.72
N GLN A 214 20.01 -17.14 -7.00
CA GLN A 214 19.60 -16.12 -6.02
C GLN A 214 18.53 -16.63 -5.05
N LYS A 215 17.92 -17.79 -5.30
CA LYS A 215 16.94 -18.41 -4.39
C LYS A 215 17.52 -18.70 -3.01
N LYS A 216 18.80 -19.03 -2.93
CA LYS A 216 19.51 -19.23 -1.65
C LYS A 216 19.51 -17.97 -0.78
N LEU A 217 19.63 -16.80 -1.39
CA LEU A 217 19.56 -15.52 -0.69
C LEU A 217 18.13 -15.19 -0.26
N ALA A 218 17.15 -15.36 -1.16
CA ALA A 218 15.74 -15.19 -0.81
C ALA A 218 15.30 -16.15 0.33
N TRP A 219 15.87 -17.35 0.38
CA TRP A 219 15.63 -18.29 1.47
C TRP A 219 16.10 -17.76 2.83
N ILE A 220 17.23 -17.03 2.86
CA ILE A 220 17.70 -16.38 4.09
C ILE A 220 16.67 -15.33 4.54
N ASP A 221 16.16 -14.50 3.60
CA ASP A 221 15.16 -13.49 3.92
C ASP A 221 13.88 -14.11 4.48
N LEU A 222 13.40 -15.19 3.87
CA LEU A 222 12.21 -15.92 4.31
C LEU A 222 12.37 -16.49 5.72
N LYS A 223 13.55 -17.06 6.05
CA LYS A 223 13.83 -17.52 7.40
C LYS A 223 13.78 -16.38 8.41
N MET A 224 14.31 -15.20 8.06
CA MET A 224 14.22 -14.02 8.91
C MET A 224 12.77 -13.60 9.18
N ILE A 225 11.91 -13.65 8.15
CA ILE A 225 10.47 -13.37 8.30
C ILE A 225 9.83 -14.37 9.24
N ARG A 226 10.06 -15.68 9.04
CA ARG A 226 9.55 -16.76 9.89
C ARG A 226 9.96 -16.55 11.36
N ASP A 227 11.23 -16.24 11.60
CA ASP A 227 11.75 -16.11 12.95
C ASP A 227 11.25 -14.83 13.63
N LYS A 228 11.12 -13.72 12.88
CA LYS A 228 10.49 -12.51 13.38
C LYS A 228 9.00 -12.72 13.70
N ALA A 229 8.27 -13.45 12.85
CA ALA A 229 6.86 -13.77 13.07
C ALA A 229 6.67 -14.57 14.37
N LYS A 230 7.56 -15.55 14.66
CA LYS A 230 7.58 -16.29 15.93
C LYS A 230 7.81 -15.37 17.14
N ILE A 231 8.79 -14.46 17.06
CA ILE A 231 9.08 -13.47 18.12
C ILE A 231 7.87 -12.59 18.38
N LEU A 232 7.18 -12.15 17.32
CA LEU A 232 6.00 -11.29 17.42
C LEU A 232 4.71 -12.06 17.74
N LYS A 233 4.77 -13.38 17.84
CA LYS A 233 3.63 -14.29 18.09
C LYS A 233 2.48 -14.09 17.09
N ILE A 234 2.83 -14.07 15.80
CA ILE A 234 1.90 -13.85 14.67
C ILE A 234 2.05 -14.95 13.62
#